data_cd39d7e75ce9b8a70cd2c8fc8d5f7a09
#
_entry.id   cd39d7e75ce9b8a70cd2c8fc8d5f7a09
#
_cell.length_a   1.000
_cell.length_b   1.000
_cell.length_c   1.000
_cell.angle_alpha   90.00
_cell.angle_beta   90.00
_cell.angle_gamma   90.00
#
_symmetry.space_group_name_H-M   'P 1'
#
loop_
_entity.id
_entity.type
_entity.pdbx_description
1 polymer ?
#
loop_
_entity_poly.entity_id
_entity_poly.type
_entity_poly.pdbx_seq_one_letter_code
_entity_poly.pdbx_strand_id
1 'polypeptide(L)'
;DGASIEIRSSDYYEHIITIAGNEGERFGDSLSTTSDGRQIIIGAPLAESNGISNVGKVYIYDRDVQRIQQTVTGNKTFTVEQTPQGRAEVYVNNVYQTNSTYYIGGTYTFTTKTATLATAPLLGDFVEIETNNVQLVDTIEMTNANQSAGFGSTVKICPTNCSVYAGAPTSNQEVPEGGSVTRAVNQSRLYGTITGTVATPTVTSGHKIRINNYVVEFTNTTLAQVVIDINNSNIPNVVASATADNKLTISLINVDAGEVANKLYVLPASSGATPLTDLGLDIFAVVQTITNPYPKDYTNFGHSISVSSDALTLVVGSPTGQSNLEVTLDAGKTTLDSDHTELRDISTQSGVVYTFDYLSSANDSILNPGKLVFGQQVVDTNVDKLSKFGNAVD
;
A
#
# COMPACT_ATOMS: atom_id res chain seq x y z
N ASP A 1 11.47 -6.57 23.61
CA ASP A 1 10.18 -5.88 23.61
C ASP A 1 9.82 -5.61 22.15
N GLY A 2 8.63 -6.06 21.72
CA GLY A 2 8.15 -5.84 20.36
C GLY A 2 7.89 -4.35 20.11
N ALA A 3 8.26 -3.83 18.93
CA ALA A 3 7.93 -2.48 18.54
C ALA A 3 6.42 -2.35 18.23
N SER A 4 5.85 -1.18 18.48
CA SER A 4 4.43 -0.90 18.25
C SER A 4 4.23 0.49 17.66
N ILE A 5 3.08 0.67 17.01
CA ILE A 5 2.62 1.94 16.46
C ILE A 5 1.34 2.34 17.15
N GLU A 6 1.26 3.60 17.57
CA GLU A 6 0.05 4.19 18.11
C GLU A 6 -0.65 5.05 17.06
N ILE A 7 -1.94 4.85 16.90
CA ILE A 7 -2.80 5.67 16.05
C ILE A 7 -3.62 6.58 16.96
N ARG A 8 -3.64 7.87 16.64
CA ARG A 8 -4.35 8.90 17.40
C ARG A 8 -5.30 9.69 16.51
N SER A 9 -6.44 10.12 17.04
CA SER A 9 -7.36 10.98 16.30
C SER A 9 -6.81 12.41 16.20
N SER A 10 -7.18 13.12 15.12
CA SER A 10 -6.72 14.49 14.88
C SER A 10 -7.30 15.53 15.84
N ASP A 11 -8.50 15.30 16.40
CA ASP A 11 -9.22 16.33 17.14
C ASP A 11 -8.68 16.56 18.55
N TYR A 12 -8.14 15.51 19.20
CA TYR A 12 -7.65 15.56 20.58
C TYR A 12 -6.37 14.79 20.81
N TYR A 13 -5.72 14.26 19.78
CA TYR A 13 -4.60 13.32 19.90
C TYR A 13 -4.92 12.15 20.84
N GLU A 14 -6.19 11.72 20.84
CA GLU A 14 -6.62 10.58 21.63
C GLU A 14 -6.03 9.31 21.03
N HIS A 15 -5.45 8.46 21.89
CA HIS A 15 -4.98 7.15 21.49
C HIS A 15 -6.17 6.29 21.06
N ILE A 16 -6.14 5.79 19.83
CA ILE A 16 -7.21 4.94 19.27
C ILE A 16 -6.81 3.47 19.41
N ILE A 17 -5.66 3.10 18.89
CA ILE A 17 -5.20 1.71 18.84
C ILE A 17 -3.68 1.63 18.81
N THR A 18 -3.14 0.56 19.36
CA THR A 18 -1.75 0.16 19.20
C THR A 18 -1.68 -1.06 18.31
N ILE A 19 -0.89 -0.98 17.24
CA ILE A 19 -0.56 -2.11 16.38
C ILE A 19 0.82 -2.59 16.78
N ALA A 20 0.93 -3.84 17.22
CA ALA A 20 2.20 -4.43 17.65
C ALA A 20 2.73 -5.39 16.57
N GLY A 21 4.02 -5.33 16.30
CA GLY A 21 4.75 -6.33 15.52
C GLY A 21 5.28 -7.45 16.42
N ASN A 22 5.91 -8.45 15.81
CA ASN A 22 6.58 -9.51 16.55
C ASN A 22 7.92 -9.01 17.11
N GLU A 23 8.41 -9.72 18.14
CA GLU A 23 9.70 -9.42 18.73
C GLU A 23 10.84 -9.59 17.70
N GLY A 24 11.74 -8.61 17.65
CA GLY A 24 12.93 -8.66 16.81
C GLY A 24 12.75 -8.18 15.37
N GLU A 25 11.51 -7.97 14.88
CA GLU A 25 11.24 -7.56 13.49
C GLU A 25 11.58 -6.10 13.16
N ARG A 26 11.79 -5.24 14.17
CA ARG A 26 11.86 -3.77 14.02
C ARG A 26 10.62 -3.20 13.32
N PHE A 27 9.46 -3.73 13.67
CA PHE A 27 8.16 -3.25 13.17
C PHE A 27 7.99 -1.76 13.48
N GLY A 28 7.64 -0.96 12.49
CA GLY A 28 7.52 0.49 12.63
C GLY A 28 8.79 1.28 12.35
N ASP A 29 9.84 0.65 11.85
CA ASP A 29 11.08 1.33 11.46
C ASP A 29 10.81 2.39 10.39
N SER A 30 9.85 2.16 9.52
CA SER A 30 9.35 3.10 8.54
C SER A 30 7.83 3.06 8.45
N LEU A 31 7.23 4.23 8.14
CA LEU A 31 5.79 4.43 8.08
C LEU A 31 5.40 5.30 6.88
N SER A 32 4.26 4.98 6.29
CA SER A 32 3.60 5.85 5.31
C SER A 32 2.09 5.66 5.39
N THR A 33 1.33 6.73 5.13
CA THR A 33 -0.14 6.69 5.11
C THR A 33 -0.67 7.30 3.83
N THR A 34 -1.88 6.90 3.43
CA THR A 34 -2.65 7.64 2.42
C THR A 34 -3.08 9.00 2.95
N SER A 35 -3.36 9.95 2.07
CA SER A 35 -3.76 11.32 2.45
C SER A 35 -5.07 11.37 3.26
N ASP A 36 -5.95 10.39 3.09
CA ASP A 36 -7.18 10.21 3.86
C ASP A 36 -6.97 9.43 5.17
N GLY A 37 -5.75 8.99 5.47
CA GLY A 37 -5.40 8.22 6.67
C GLY A 37 -6.03 6.83 6.72
N ARG A 38 -6.59 6.32 5.62
CA ARG A 38 -7.27 5.01 5.60
C ARG A 38 -6.29 3.85 5.59
N GLN A 39 -5.23 3.95 4.77
CA GLN A 39 -4.22 2.90 4.68
C GLN A 39 -2.94 3.32 5.41
N ILE A 40 -2.38 2.39 6.12
CA ILE A 40 -1.14 2.54 6.88
C ILE A 40 -0.18 1.47 6.40
N ILE A 41 0.98 1.89 5.94
CA ILE A 41 2.06 1.02 5.47
C ILE A 41 3.16 1.03 6.51
N ILE A 42 3.57 -0.14 6.95
CA ILE A 42 4.54 -0.31 8.03
C ILE A 42 5.66 -1.21 7.57
N GLY A 43 6.89 -0.71 7.66
CA GLY A 43 8.08 -1.50 7.39
C GLY A 43 8.58 -2.22 8.65
N ALA A 44 9.07 -3.44 8.46
CA ALA A 44 9.69 -4.28 9.48
C ALA A 44 10.94 -4.95 8.89
N PRO A 45 12.09 -4.23 8.82
CA PRO A 45 13.24 -4.65 8.02
C PRO A 45 13.96 -5.90 8.53
N LEU A 46 13.71 -6.35 9.75
CA LEU A 46 14.28 -7.58 10.30
C LEU A 46 13.28 -8.74 10.37
N ALA A 47 12.08 -8.58 9.81
CA ALA A 47 11.11 -9.67 9.78
C ALA A 47 11.62 -10.85 8.96
N GLU A 48 11.25 -12.06 9.39
CA GLU A 48 11.49 -13.29 8.63
C GLU A 48 10.54 -13.32 7.43
N SER A 49 11.05 -13.63 6.24
CA SER A 49 10.27 -13.81 5.03
C SER A 49 10.66 -15.10 4.33
N ASN A 50 9.67 -15.93 3.98
CA ASN A 50 9.87 -17.22 3.31
C ASN A 50 10.90 -18.15 4.00
N GLY A 51 10.96 -18.13 5.33
CA GLY A 51 11.89 -18.94 6.11
C GLY A 51 13.32 -18.40 6.14
N ILE A 52 13.56 -17.18 5.63
CA ILE A 52 14.86 -16.50 5.68
C ILE A 52 14.78 -15.38 6.72
N SER A 53 15.64 -15.43 7.72
CA SER A 53 15.66 -14.42 8.79
C SER A 53 16.21 -13.07 8.31
N ASN A 54 15.69 -11.99 8.89
CA ASN A 54 16.14 -10.61 8.65
C ASN A 54 16.06 -10.15 7.19
N VAL A 55 15.15 -10.71 6.41
CA VAL A 55 14.88 -10.24 5.04
C VAL A 55 14.11 -8.92 5.06
N GLY A 56 13.13 -8.87 5.93
CA GLY A 56 12.17 -7.79 6.07
C GLY A 56 10.82 -8.05 5.41
N LYS A 57 9.80 -7.33 5.88
CA LYS A 57 8.43 -7.33 5.39
C LYS A 57 7.84 -5.94 5.39
N VAL A 58 6.83 -5.75 4.57
CA VAL A 58 5.98 -4.56 4.59
C VAL A 58 4.55 -4.99 4.87
N TYR A 59 3.98 -4.46 5.95
CA TYR A 59 2.61 -4.73 6.36
C TYR A 59 1.70 -3.59 5.92
N ILE A 60 0.54 -3.93 5.37
CA ILE A 60 -0.45 -2.98 4.91
C ILE A 60 -1.71 -3.15 5.75
N TYR A 61 -2.07 -2.08 6.45
CA TYR A 61 -3.28 -2.01 7.26
C TYR A 61 -4.29 -1.07 6.62
N ASP A 62 -5.58 -1.35 6.82
CA ASP A 62 -6.70 -0.51 6.39
C ASP A 62 -7.63 -0.24 7.56
N ARG A 63 -8.19 0.97 7.63
CA ARG A 63 -9.25 1.29 8.58
C ARG A 63 -10.53 0.58 8.19
N ASP A 64 -11.23 0.04 9.18
CA ASP A 64 -12.49 -0.62 8.96
C ASP A 64 -13.62 0.39 8.73
N VAL A 65 -14.03 0.51 7.48
CA VAL A 65 -15.17 1.30 7.04
C VAL A 65 -16.20 0.35 6.45
N GLN A 66 -17.42 0.38 6.95
CA GLN A 66 -18.52 -0.45 6.45
C GLN A 66 -19.60 0.40 5.83
N ARG A 67 -20.04 0.02 4.64
CA ARG A 67 -21.13 0.65 3.91
C ARG A 67 -22.32 -0.30 3.84
N ILE A 68 -23.47 0.19 4.26
CA ILE A 68 -24.70 -0.58 4.35
C ILE A 68 -25.79 0.14 3.55
N GLN A 69 -26.37 -0.51 2.57
CA GLN A 69 -27.47 0.06 1.81
C GLN A 69 -28.78 -0.05 2.59
N GLN A 70 -29.57 1.01 2.59
CA GLN A 70 -30.91 1.00 3.16
C GLN A 70 -31.87 0.21 2.26
N THR A 71 -32.24 -0.97 2.71
CA THR A 71 -33.14 -1.89 1.98
C THR A 71 -34.54 -1.98 2.57
N VAL A 72 -34.76 -1.44 3.78
CA VAL A 72 -36.03 -1.51 4.51
C VAL A 72 -36.51 -0.11 4.88
N THR A 73 -37.70 0.26 4.41
CA THR A 73 -38.29 1.56 4.72
C THR A 73 -38.45 1.74 6.22
N GLY A 74 -37.99 2.89 6.72
CA GLY A 74 -38.12 3.25 8.15
C GLY A 74 -37.05 2.62 9.05
N ASN A 75 -36.15 1.77 8.56
CA ASN A 75 -35.06 1.25 9.36
C ASN A 75 -34.10 2.38 9.76
N LYS A 76 -33.79 2.45 11.04
CA LYS A 76 -32.91 3.43 11.67
C LYS A 76 -31.63 2.81 12.24
N THR A 77 -31.55 1.49 12.30
CA THR A 77 -30.45 0.77 12.95
C THR A 77 -29.55 0.06 11.96
N PHE A 78 -28.24 0.28 12.10
CA PHE A 78 -27.22 -0.28 11.22
C PHE A 78 -26.12 -0.90 12.07
N THR A 79 -25.82 -2.17 11.84
CA THR A 79 -24.89 -2.95 12.67
C THR A 79 -23.60 -3.22 11.90
N VAL A 80 -22.46 -2.94 12.53
CA VAL A 80 -21.12 -3.26 12.02
C VAL A 80 -20.63 -4.62 12.53
N GLU A 81 -19.67 -5.21 11.81
CA GLU A 81 -19.17 -6.55 12.14
C GLU A 81 -18.36 -6.59 13.43
N GLN A 82 -17.59 -5.54 13.73
CA GLN A 82 -16.78 -5.45 14.93
C GLN A 82 -17.20 -4.29 15.82
N THR A 83 -16.98 -4.45 17.13
CA THR A 83 -17.12 -3.33 18.08
C THR A 83 -16.06 -2.28 17.76
N PRO A 84 -16.44 -1.01 17.54
CA PRO A 84 -15.49 0.05 17.27
C PRO A 84 -14.47 0.23 18.38
N GLN A 85 -13.25 0.49 17.99
CA GLN A 85 -12.21 1.00 18.89
C GLN A 85 -12.35 2.53 18.97
N GLY A 86 -12.66 3.03 20.16
CA GLY A 86 -12.90 4.46 20.35
C GLY A 86 -14.23 4.93 19.73
N ARG A 87 -14.20 6.11 19.11
CA ARG A 87 -15.39 6.78 18.57
C ARG A 87 -15.68 6.29 17.14
N ALA A 88 -16.90 5.79 16.91
CA ALA A 88 -17.37 5.53 15.54
C ALA A 88 -17.95 6.81 14.91
N GLU A 89 -17.72 7.00 13.62
CA GLU A 89 -18.30 8.09 12.83
C GLU A 89 -19.31 7.52 11.83
N VAL A 90 -20.40 8.26 11.62
CA VAL A 90 -21.51 7.82 10.77
C VAL A 90 -21.80 8.87 9.72
N TYR A 91 -21.95 8.42 8.48
CA TYR A 91 -22.29 9.24 7.33
C TYR A 91 -23.52 8.65 6.63
N VAL A 92 -24.40 9.51 6.13
CA VAL A 92 -25.52 9.12 5.26
C VAL A 92 -25.30 9.81 3.91
N ASN A 93 -25.13 9.06 2.83
CA ASN A 93 -24.78 9.56 1.50
C ASN A 93 -23.60 10.56 1.52
N ASN A 94 -22.53 10.21 2.23
CA ASN A 94 -21.34 11.02 2.50
C ASN A 94 -21.59 12.28 3.36
N VAL A 95 -22.75 12.45 3.96
CA VAL A 95 -23.03 13.56 4.89
C VAL A 95 -22.82 13.08 6.33
N TYR A 96 -21.85 13.71 7.01
CA TYR A 96 -21.55 13.40 8.41
C TYR A 96 -22.76 13.58 9.32
N GLN A 97 -22.97 12.61 10.22
CA GLN A 97 -23.99 12.63 11.23
C GLN A 97 -23.37 12.96 12.61
N THR A 98 -24.06 13.78 13.39
CA THR A 98 -23.57 14.21 14.70
C THR A 98 -23.95 13.20 15.78
N ASN A 99 -22.98 12.72 16.56
CA ASN A 99 -23.24 11.78 17.65
C ASN A 99 -23.93 12.47 18.85
N SER A 100 -25.11 12.01 19.21
CA SER A 100 -25.91 12.60 20.31
C SER A 100 -25.32 12.33 21.70
N THR A 101 -24.38 11.41 21.84
CA THR A 101 -23.66 11.17 23.10
C THR A 101 -22.73 12.36 23.43
N TYR A 102 -22.22 13.03 22.41
CA TYR A 102 -21.25 14.13 22.58
C TYR A 102 -21.84 15.51 22.26
N TYR A 103 -22.96 15.59 21.52
CA TYR A 103 -23.52 16.85 21.03
C TYR A 103 -25.04 16.90 21.32
N ILE A 104 -25.51 18.01 21.88
CA ILE A 104 -26.95 18.27 22.06
C ILE A 104 -27.60 18.39 20.69
N GLY A 105 -28.66 17.61 20.45
CA GLY A 105 -29.34 17.56 19.14
C GLY A 105 -28.66 16.70 18.09
N GLY A 106 -27.77 15.80 18.51
CA GLY A 106 -27.12 14.85 17.61
C GLY A 106 -28.09 13.96 16.85
N THR A 107 -27.68 13.50 15.66
CA THR A 107 -28.54 12.78 14.72
C THR A 107 -28.36 11.26 14.79
N TYR A 108 -27.43 10.75 15.59
CA TYR A 108 -27.32 9.31 15.87
C TYR A 108 -26.80 9.00 17.27
N THR A 109 -27.05 7.77 17.72
CA THR A 109 -26.40 7.14 18.90
C THR A 109 -25.64 5.89 18.44
N PHE A 110 -24.60 5.53 19.16
CA PHE A 110 -23.87 4.30 18.92
C PHE A 110 -23.78 3.45 20.18
N THR A 111 -24.17 2.19 20.10
CA THR A 111 -24.08 1.23 21.22
C THR A 111 -23.46 -0.07 20.75
N THR A 112 -22.36 -0.48 21.36
CA THR A 112 -21.61 -1.71 21.04
C THR A 112 -21.25 -1.81 19.57
N LYS A 113 -22.14 -2.34 18.72
CA LYS A 113 -21.94 -2.52 17.27
C LYS A 113 -23.00 -1.84 16.42
N THR A 114 -23.90 -1.09 17.01
CA THR A 114 -25.09 -0.59 16.31
C THR A 114 -25.17 0.93 16.36
N ALA A 115 -25.22 1.54 15.17
CA ALA A 115 -25.59 2.93 15.00
C ALA A 115 -27.12 3.04 14.90
N THR A 116 -27.72 3.94 15.66
CA THR A 116 -29.16 4.26 15.60
C THR A 116 -29.33 5.71 15.19
N LEU A 117 -29.87 5.96 14.00
CA LEU A 117 -30.12 7.29 13.45
C LEU A 117 -31.43 7.88 14.02
N ALA A 118 -31.46 9.18 14.26
CA ALA A 118 -32.69 9.91 14.66
C ALA A 118 -33.75 9.86 13.56
N THR A 119 -33.31 9.95 12.28
CA THR A 119 -34.18 9.88 11.11
C THR A 119 -33.76 8.69 10.24
N ALA A 120 -34.73 7.92 9.76
CA ALA A 120 -34.44 6.81 8.84
C ALA A 120 -33.97 7.35 7.47
N PRO A 121 -32.90 6.81 6.91
CA PRO A 121 -32.52 7.09 5.52
C PRO A 121 -33.61 6.62 4.55
N LEU A 122 -33.60 7.16 3.34
CA LEU A 122 -34.50 6.72 2.26
C LEU A 122 -34.06 5.36 1.70
N LEU A 123 -35.00 4.66 1.08
CA LEU A 123 -34.66 3.44 0.33
C LEU A 123 -33.62 3.76 -0.76
N GLY A 124 -32.57 2.97 -0.82
CA GLY A 124 -31.46 3.17 -1.75
C GLY A 124 -30.33 4.03 -1.20
N ASP A 125 -30.56 4.82 -0.13
CA ASP A 125 -29.50 5.52 0.56
C ASP A 125 -28.48 4.53 1.12
N PHE A 126 -27.26 4.99 1.37
CA PHE A 126 -26.27 4.18 2.07
C PHE A 126 -25.79 4.88 3.34
N VAL A 127 -25.55 4.08 4.36
CA VAL A 127 -24.97 4.47 5.63
C VAL A 127 -23.55 3.93 5.68
N GLU A 128 -22.59 4.82 5.85
CA GLU A 128 -21.20 4.47 6.04
C GLU A 128 -20.82 4.67 7.50
N ILE A 129 -20.19 3.68 8.10
CA ILE A 129 -19.76 3.70 9.48
C ILE A 129 -18.27 3.44 9.53
N GLU A 130 -17.52 4.42 10.00
CA GLU A 130 -16.09 4.33 10.26
C GLU A 130 -15.88 3.95 11.73
N THR A 131 -15.23 2.81 11.95
CA THR A 131 -15.16 2.22 13.31
C THR A 131 -13.84 2.49 14.01
N ASN A 132 -12.88 3.15 13.40
CA ASN A 132 -11.50 3.29 13.85
C ASN A 132 -10.74 1.96 14.09
N ASN A 133 -11.37 0.83 13.81
CA ASN A 133 -10.67 -0.45 13.79
C ASN A 133 -9.67 -0.46 12.62
N VAL A 134 -8.55 -1.10 12.85
CA VAL A 134 -7.51 -1.27 11.85
C VAL A 134 -7.24 -2.75 11.67
N GLN A 135 -7.18 -3.21 10.44
CA GLN A 135 -6.94 -4.61 10.14
C GLN A 135 -5.77 -4.76 9.16
N LEU A 136 -5.00 -5.82 9.32
CA LEU A 136 -4.02 -6.23 8.33
C LEU A 136 -4.76 -6.68 7.06
N VAL A 137 -4.47 -6.05 5.94
CA VAL A 137 -5.10 -6.38 4.66
C VAL A 137 -4.17 -7.12 3.72
N ASP A 138 -2.87 -6.89 3.84
CA ASP A 138 -1.87 -7.55 3.01
C ASP A 138 -0.48 -7.46 3.62
N THR A 139 0.43 -8.30 3.13
CA THR A 139 1.85 -8.27 3.47
C THR A 139 2.67 -8.43 2.19
N ILE A 140 3.53 -7.45 1.92
CA ILE A 140 4.44 -7.54 0.79
C ILE A 140 5.75 -8.16 1.27
N GLU A 141 6.19 -9.18 0.56
CA GLU A 141 7.46 -9.85 0.77
C GLU A 141 8.38 -9.67 -0.45
N MET A 142 9.67 -9.64 -0.21
CA MET A 142 10.65 -9.51 -1.27
C MET A 142 10.82 -10.83 -2.01
N THR A 143 10.78 -10.80 -3.34
CA THR A 143 11.14 -11.95 -4.18
C THR A 143 12.66 -12.06 -4.30
N ASN A 144 13.19 -13.30 -4.30
CA ASN A 144 14.64 -13.57 -4.39
C ASN A 144 15.47 -12.85 -3.30
N ALA A 145 14.93 -12.83 -2.07
CA ALA A 145 15.56 -12.16 -0.97
C ALA A 145 16.83 -12.88 -0.49
N ASN A 146 17.81 -12.12 -0.08
CA ASN A 146 18.95 -12.58 0.70
C ASN A 146 18.75 -12.25 2.19
N GLN A 147 19.40 -12.98 3.04
CA GLN A 147 19.45 -12.65 4.48
C GLN A 147 19.96 -11.22 4.67
N SER A 148 19.32 -10.48 5.58
CA SER A 148 19.67 -9.10 5.91
C SER A 148 19.46 -8.09 4.77
N ALA A 149 18.52 -8.34 3.85
CA ALA A 149 18.19 -7.39 2.78
C ALA A 149 17.63 -6.06 3.29
N GLY A 150 17.06 -6.05 4.49
CA GLY A 150 16.48 -4.85 5.10
C GLY A 150 15.24 -4.33 4.36
N PHE A 151 14.45 -5.23 3.75
CA PHE A 151 13.22 -4.86 3.04
C PHE A 151 12.22 -4.22 3.99
N GLY A 152 11.70 -3.05 3.63
CA GLY A 152 10.86 -2.24 4.50
C GLY A 152 11.63 -1.28 5.40
N SER A 153 12.95 -1.09 5.21
CA SER A 153 13.71 -0.02 5.89
C SER A 153 13.17 1.36 5.56
N THR A 154 12.59 1.52 4.39
CA THR A 154 11.84 2.70 3.98
C THR A 154 10.60 2.29 3.20
N VAL A 155 9.48 2.96 3.44
CA VAL A 155 8.22 2.72 2.72
C VAL A 155 7.57 4.04 2.34
N LYS A 156 6.94 4.06 1.17
CA LYS A 156 6.08 5.16 0.70
C LYS A 156 4.86 4.58 -0.02
N ILE A 157 3.70 5.19 0.22
CA ILE A 157 2.48 4.93 -0.55
C ILE A 157 2.17 6.13 -1.43
N CYS A 158 1.84 5.86 -2.67
CA CYS A 158 1.33 6.90 -3.56
C CYS A 158 -0.21 6.87 -3.56
N PRO A 159 -0.87 7.94 -3.12
CA PRO A 159 -2.33 7.95 -3.01
C PRO A 159 -3.04 7.94 -4.36
N THR A 160 -2.42 8.45 -5.43
CA THR A 160 -3.07 8.59 -6.73
C THR A 160 -3.07 7.31 -7.56
N ASN A 161 -1.99 6.53 -7.54
CA ASN A 161 -1.90 5.29 -8.33
C ASN A 161 -1.89 4.01 -7.49
N CYS A 162 -2.18 4.12 -6.19
CA CYS A 162 -2.28 2.97 -5.29
C CYS A 162 -1.04 2.06 -5.30
N SER A 163 0.11 2.64 -5.52
CA SER A 163 1.40 1.94 -5.47
C SER A 163 2.05 2.11 -4.10
N VAL A 164 2.65 1.03 -3.62
CA VAL A 164 3.51 1.00 -2.44
C VAL A 164 4.94 0.77 -2.93
N TYR A 165 5.85 1.56 -2.39
CA TYR A 165 7.28 1.44 -2.64
C TYR A 165 7.98 1.06 -1.35
N ALA A 166 8.85 0.06 -1.42
CA ALA A 166 9.60 -0.43 -0.27
C ALA A 166 11.08 -0.59 -0.62
N GLY A 167 11.93 0.04 0.17
CA GLY A 167 13.38 -0.06 0.03
C GLY A 167 13.95 -1.27 0.76
N ALA A 168 14.96 -1.86 0.15
CA ALA A 168 15.80 -2.92 0.68
C ALA A 168 17.28 -2.55 0.46
N PRO A 169 17.84 -1.63 1.27
CA PRO A 169 19.13 -1.01 0.98
C PRO A 169 20.31 -1.97 1.04
N THR A 170 20.18 -3.08 1.74
CA THR A 170 21.24 -4.11 1.86
C THR A 170 20.93 -5.37 1.04
N SER A 171 19.99 -5.28 0.07
CA SER A 171 19.71 -6.40 -0.82
C SER A 171 20.86 -6.65 -1.82
N ASN A 172 21.07 -7.94 -2.14
CA ASN A 172 22.10 -8.40 -3.06
C ASN A 172 21.51 -8.77 -4.43
N GLN A 173 20.57 -7.97 -4.95
CA GLN A 173 19.87 -8.31 -6.20
C GLN A 173 20.82 -8.37 -7.41
N GLU A 174 21.80 -7.48 -7.49
CA GLU A 174 22.80 -7.47 -8.56
C GLU A 174 24.22 -7.55 -8.01
N VAL A 175 24.53 -6.82 -6.95
CA VAL A 175 25.84 -6.77 -6.30
C VAL A 175 25.66 -6.77 -4.79
N PRO A 176 26.70 -7.14 -3.99
CA PRO A 176 26.64 -7.13 -2.54
C PRO A 176 26.18 -5.76 -1.99
N GLU A 177 25.10 -5.75 -1.22
CA GLU A 177 24.50 -4.54 -0.62
C GLU A 177 24.31 -3.38 -1.63
N GLY A 178 24.07 -3.71 -2.89
CA GLY A 178 23.76 -2.74 -3.93
C GLY A 178 22.41 -2.04 -3.72
N GLY A 179 21.53 -2.71 -3.01
CA GLY A 179 20.19 -2.22 -2.68
C GLY A 179 19.16 -2.36 -3.80
N SER A 180 17.91 -2.25 -3.42
CA SER A 180 16.78 -2.28 -4.37
C SER A 180 15.55 -1.56 -3.81
N VAL A 181 14.61 -1.23 -4.70
CA VAL A 181 13.27 -0.74 -4.37
C VAL A 181 12.24 -1.63 -5.04
N THR A 182 11.30 -2.14 -4.27
CA THR A 182 10.17 -2.91 -4.79
C THR A 182 8.96 -2.01 -4.93
N ARG A 183 8.30 -2.06 -6.09
CA ARG A 183 7.00 -1.45 -6.33
C ARG A 183 5.93 -2.53 -6.35
N ALA A 184 4.93 -2.38 -5.48
CA ALA A 184 3.72 -3.18 -5.49
C ALA A 184 2.51 -2.29 -5.77
N VAL A 185 1.52 -2.80 -6.47
CA VAL A 185 0.31 -2.05 -6.83
C VAL A 185 -0.95 -2.75 -6.32
N ASN A 186 -1.90 -1.96 -5.85
CA ASN A 186 -3.24 -2.46 -5.59
C ASN A 186 -3.98 -2.57 -6.93
N GLN A 187 -4.14 -3.81 -7.40
CA GLN A 187 -4.68 -4.11 -8.73
C GLN A 187 -6.11 -3.61 -8.88
N SER A 188 -6.96 -3.86 -7.88
CA SER A 188 -8.37 -3.48 -7.95
C SER A 188 -8.53 -1.95 -8.02
N ARG A 189 -7.76 -1.21 -7.23
CA ARG A 189 -7.81 0.26 -7.20
C ARG A 189 -7.23 0.90 -8.47
N LEU A 190 -6.14 0.34 -8.99
CA LEU A 190 -5.43 0.91 -10.12
C LEU A 190 -6.18 0.66 -11.44
N TYR A 191 -6.70 -0.56 -11.63
CA TYR A 191 -7.29 -0.98 -12.91
C TYR A 191 -8.82 -1.07 -12.89
N GLY A 192 -9.47 -0.92 -11.73
CA GLY A 192 -10.92 -1.13 -11.58
C GLY A 192 -11.33 -2.59 -11.80
N THR A 193 -10.37 -3.50 -11.78
CA THR A 193 -10.60 -4.93 -11.90
C THR A 193 -9.55 -5.71 -11.14
N ILE A 194 -9.93 -6.87 -10.62
CA ILE A 194 -9.01 -7.84 -10.03
C ILE A 194 -9.42 -9.23 -10.51
N THR A 195 -8.42 -10.03 -10.90
CA THR A 195 -8.65 -11.42 -11.32
C THR A 195 -7.83 -12.34 -10.42
N GLY A 196 -8.49 -13.34 -9.86
CA GLY A 196 -7.83 -14.34 -9.04
C GLY A 196 -6.86 -15.20 -9.85
N THR A 197 -5.83 -15.68 -9.18
CA THR A 197 -4.80 -16.56 -9.76
C THR A 197 -5.21 -18.04 -9.71
N VAL A 198 -6.07 -18.42 -8.77
CA VAL A 198 -6.53 -19.81 -8.56
C VAL A 198 -7.62 -20.18 -9.55
N ALA A 199 -7.39 -21.24 -10.32
CA ALA A 199 -8.39 -21.81 -11.21
C ALA A 199 -9.35 -22.71 -10.41
N THR A 200 -10.65 -22.57 -10.66
CA THR A 200 -11.71 -23.31 -9.96
C THR A 200 -11.59 -23.16 -8.43
N PRO A 201 -11.54 -21.94 -7.91
CA PRO A 201 -11.37 -21.71 -6.49
C PRO A 201 -12.56 -22.25 -5.69
N THR A 202 -12.28 -22.69 -4.49
CA THR A 202 -13.29 -23.12 -3.51
C THR A 202 -13.19 -22.26 -2.26
N VAL A 203 -14.33 -21.83 -1.74
CA VAL A 203 -14.42 -21.08 -0.49
C VAL A 203 -15.20 -21.87 0.55
N THR A 204 -15.16 -21.45 1.78
CA THR A 204 -16.00 -22.03 2.84
C THR A 204 -17.24 -21.17 3.00
N SER A 205 -18.42 -21.79 3.16
CA SER A 205 -19.67 -21.09 3.46
C SER A 205 -19.53 -20.28 4.76
N GLY A 206 -20.00 -19.03 4.75
CA GLY A 206 -19.84 -18.08 5.84
C GLY A 206 -18.54 -17.28 5.80
N HIS A 207 -17.60 -17.58 4.90
CA HIS A 207 -16.46 -16.70 4.63
C HIS A 207 -16.94 -15.40 3.99
N LYS A 208 -16.18 -14.32 4.21
CA LYS A 208 -16.57 -12.97 3.80
C LYS A 208 -15.42 -12.21 3.15
N ILE A 209 -15.78 -11.32 2.22
CA ILE A 209 -14.88 -10.26 1.73
C ILE A 209 -15.57 -8.90 1.81
N ARG A 210 -14.78 -7.83 1.70
CA ARG A 210 -15.32 -6.48 1.50
C ARG A 210 -15.06 -6.02 0.08
N ILE A 211 -16.09 -5.51 -0.58
CA ILE A 211 -15.98 -4.88 -1.89
C ILE A 211 -16.59 -3.49 -1.77
N ASN A 212 -15.82 -2.44 -2.02
CA ASN A 212 -16.24 -1.04 -1.87
C ASN A 212 -16.91 -0.76 -0.50
N ASN A 213 -16.36 -1.34 0.57
CA ASN A 213 -16.86 -1.30 1.95
C ASN A 213 -18.16 -2.08 2.20
N TYR A 214 -18.77 -2.73 1.20
CA TYR A 214 -19.87 -3.66 1.41
C TYR A 214 -19.33 -5.03 1.79
N VAL A 215 -19.92 -5.64 2.82
CA VAL A 215 -19.59 -7.00 3.23
C VAL A 215 -20.36 -7.99 2.36
N VAL A 216 -19.66 -8.91 1.73
CA VAL A 216 -20.23 -10.02 0.95
C VAL A 216 -19.93 -11.32 1.67
N GLU A 217 -20.97 -12.03 2.09
CA GLU A 217 -20.89 -13.35 2.72
C GLU A 217 -21.17 -14.43 1.66
N PHE A 218 -20.31 -15.44 1.60
CA PHE A 218 -20.47 -16.54 0.65
C PHE A 218 -21.35 -17.64 1.22
N THR A 219 -22.37 -18.01 0.47
CA THR A 219 -23.36 -19.00 0.88
C THR A 219 -22.98 -20.43 0.53
N ASN A 220 -22.04 -20.62 -0.41
CA ASN A 220 -21.63 -21.93 -0.89
C ASN A 220 -20.14 -21.93 -1.29
N THR A 221 -19.62 -23.11 -1.63
CA THR A 221 -18.18 -23.36 -1.84
C THR A 221 -17.71 -23.23 -3.29
N THR A 222 -18.63 -23.09 -4.26
CA THR A 222 -18.28 -23.08 -5.70
C THR A 222 -18.06 -21.68 -6.25
N LEU A 223 -17.17 -21.55 -7.24
CA LEU A 223 -16.97 -20.29 -7.97
C LEU A 223 -18.27 -19.70 -8.54
N ALA A 224 -19.14 -20.55 -9.10
CA ALA A 224 -20.41 -20.08 -9.65
C ALA A 224 -21.27 -19.40 -8.58
N GLN A 225 -21.31 -19.95 -7.37
CA GLN A 225 -22.05 -19.33 -6.27
C GLN A 225 -21.37 -18.08 -5.74
N VAL A 226 -20.03 -18.06 -5.65
CA VAL A 226 -19.28 -16.85 -5.30
C VAL A 226 -19.64 -15.68 -6.23
N VAL A 227 -19.69 -15.94 -7.53
CA VAL A 227 -20.11 -14.93 -8.53
C VAL A 227 -21.55 -14.46 -8.28
N ILE A 228 -22.46 -15.40 -7.99
CA ILE A 228 -23.86 -15.07 -7.68
C ILE A 228 -23.95 -14.24 -6.40
N ASP A 229 -23.25 -14.61 -5.33
CA ASP A 229 -23.29 -13.92 -4.04
C ASP A 229 -22.78 -12.47 -4.17
N ILE A 230 -21.68 -12.27 -4.92
CA ILE A 230 -21.16 -10.90 -5.18
C ILE A 230 -22.19 -10.09 -5.99
N ASN A 231 -22.73 -10.64 -7.07
CA ASN A 231 -23.67 -9.92 -7.92
C ASN A 231 -24.99 -9.60 -7.22
N ASN A 232 -25.47 -10.50 -6.33
CA ASN A 232 -26.68 -10.30 -5.54
C ASN A 232 -26.48 -9.29 -4.39
N SER A 233 -25.25 -8.97 -4.03
CA SER A 233 -24.95 -7.94 -3.02
C SER A 233 -25.29 -6.53 -3.49
N ASN A 234 -25.65 -6.35 -4.76
CA ASN A 234 -26.08 -5.08 -5.37
C ASN A 234 -25.11 -3.93 -5.14
N ILE A 235 -23.81 -4.21 -5.15
CA ILE A 235 -22.78 -3.19 -4.99
C ILE A 235 -22.77 -2.31 -6.23
N PRO A 236 -22.93 -0.98 -6.11
CA PRO A 236 -23.01 -0.10 -7.26
C PRO A 236 -21.81 -0.23 -8.19
N ASN A 237 -22.09 -0.39 -9.50
CA ASN A 237 -21.09 -0.47 -10.57
C ASN A 237 -20.07 -1.63 -10.42
N VAL A 238 -20.36 -2.65 -9.64
CA VAL A 238 -19.50 -3.83 -9.49
C VAL A 238 -20.18 -5.05 -10.11
N VAL A 239 -19.41 -5.84 -10.85
CA VAL A 239 -19.83 -7.12 -11.38
C VAL A 239 -18.75 -8.17 -11.14
N ALA A 240 -19.17 -9.37 -10.75
CA ALA A 240 -18.32 -10.55 -10.72
C ALA A 240 -18.61 -11.46 -11.89
N SER A 241 -17.60 -12.14 -12.39
CA SER A 241 -17.69 -13.16 -13.46
C SER A 241 -16.63 -14.23 -13.27
N ALA A 242 -16.81 -15.37 -13.94
CA ALA A 242 -15.77 -16.38 -14.11
C ALA A 242 -15.09 -16.21 -15.46
N THR A 243 -13.76 -16.30 -15.50
CA THR A 243 -12.98 -16.32 -16.74
C THR A 243 -13.14 -17.67 -17.46
N ALA A 244 -12.66 -17.76 -18.71
CA ALA A 244 -12.60 -19.03 -19.46
C ALA A 244 -11.76 -20.10 -18.73
N ASP A 245 -10.77 -19.70 -17.93
CA ASP A 245 -9.93 -20.58 -17.10
C ASP A 245 -10.54 -20.86 -15.72
N ASN A 246 -11.81 -20.56 -15.51
CA ASN A 246 -12.53 -20.72 -14.24
C ASN A 246 -11.87 -19.96 -13.05
N LYS A 247 -11.42 -18.75 -13.28
CA LYS A 247 -10.93 -17.84 -12.23
C LYS A 247 -11.96 -16.77 -11.93
N LEU A 248 -12.02 -16.30 -10.67
CA LEU A 248 -12.88 -15.17 -10.29
C LEU A 248 -12.34 -13.88 -10.88
N THR A 249 -13.20 -13.09 -11.49
CA THR A 249 -12.93 -11.68 -11.83
C THR A 249 -13.98 -10.79 -11.19
N ILE A 250 -13.54 -9.70 -10.56
CA ILE A 250 -14.39 -8.64 -10.02
C ILE A 250 -14.01 -7.36 -10.74
N SER A 251 -14.96 -6.67 -11.34
CA SER A 251 -14.71 -5.50 -12.17
C SER A 251 -15.71 -4.38 -11.93
N LEU A 252 -15.28 -3.15 -12.17
CA LEU A 252 -16.16 -2.01 -12.32
C LEU A 252 -16.83 -2.04 -13.70
N ILE A 253 -18.10 -1.61 -13.73
CA ILE A 253 -18.88 -1.40 -14.93
C ILE A 253 -19.46 0.02 -14.93
N ASN A 254 -19.79 0.55 -16.10
CA ASN A 254 -20.43 1.86 -16.26
C ASN A 254 -19.65 3.04 -15.61
N VAL A 255 -18.34 2.97 -15.65
CA VAL A 255 -17.45 4.05 -15.23
C VAL A 255 -16.59 4.48 -16.41
N ASP A 256 -16.38 5.78 -16.56
CA ASP A 256 -15.51 6.32 -17.61
C ASP A 256 -14.05 5.85 -17.36
N ALA A 257 -13.33 5.58 -18.45
CA ALA A 257 -11.96 5.03 -18.37
C ALA A 257 -11.00 5.92 -17.55
N GLY A 258 -11.22 7.23 -17.50
CA GLY A 258 -10.45 8.16 -16.66
C GLY A 258 -10.84 8.16 -15.18
N GLU A 259 -11.95 7.51 -14.81
CA GLU A 259 -12.49 7.51 -13.46
C GLU A 259 -12.31 6.17 -12.70
N VAL A 260 -11.60 5.22 -13.26
CA VAL A 260 -11.46 3.86 -12.70
C VAL A 260 -10.60 3.85 -11.44
N ALA A 261 -9.60 4.73 -11.39
CA ALA A 261 -8.66 4.74 -10.27
C ALA A 261 -9.36 4.99 -8.93
N ASN A 262 -9.03 4.19 -7.95
CA ASN A 262 -9.56 4.27 -6.57
C ASN A 262 -11.05 3.97 -6.40
N LYS A 263 -11.75 3.40 -7.38
CA LYS A 263 -13.18 3.12 -7.29
C LYS A 263 -13.54 1.66 -6.99
N LEU A 264 -12.58 0.73 -7.15
CA LEU A 264 -12.76 -0.66 -6.75
C LEU A 264 -11.83 -0.98 -5.59
N TYR A 265 -12.42 -1.40 -4.48
CA TYR A 265 -11.72 -1.91 -3.31
C TYR A 265 -12.14 -3.34 -3.05
N VAL A 266 -11.20 -4.27 -3.05
CA VAL A 266 -11.42 -5.64 -2.59
C VAL A 266 -10.48 -5.87 -1.42
N LEU A 267 -11.04 -6.18 -0.26
CA LEU A 267 -10.34 -6.27 1.01
C LEU A 267 -10.82 -7.49 1.80
N PRO A 268 -10.04 -7.99 2.77
CA PRO A 268 -10.53 -8.95 3.75
C PRO A 268 -11.74 -8.38 4.50
N ALA A 269 -12.64 -9.23 4.97
CA ALA A 269 -13.67 -8.83 5.91
C ALA A 269 -13.05 -8.49 7.28
N SER A 270 -13.69 -7.58 8.01
CA SER A 270 -13.23 -7.17 9.34
C SER A 270 -13.50 -8.21 10.42
N SER A 271 -14.38 -9.17 10.17
CA SER A 271 -14.64 -10.29 11.05
C SER A 271 -14.88 -11.58 10.28
N GLY A 272 -14.49 -12.70 10.89
CA GLY A 272 -14.60 -14.03 10.28
C GLY A 272 -13.41 -14.34 9.35
N ALA A 273 -13.42 -15.55 8.80
CA ALA A 273 -12.41 -15.97 7.84
C ALA A 273 -12.65 -15.34 6.47
N THR A 274 -11.57 -14.97 5.81
CA THR A 274 -11.61 -14.39 4.47
C THR A 274 -10.96 -15.35 3.47
N PRO A 275 -11.57 -15.57 2.30
CA PRO A 275 -11.07 -16.51 1.30
C PRO A 275 -10.19 -15.83 0.23
N LEU A 276 -9.52 -14.72 0.53
CA LEU A 276 -8.71 -14.03 -0.51
C LEU A 276 -7.66 -14.95 -1.12
N THR A 277 -6.93 -15.70 -0.29
CA THR A 277 -5.94 -16.68 -0.76
C THR A 277 -6.61 -17.83 -1.52
N ASP A 278 -7.76 -18.35 -1.05
CA ASP A 278 -8.49 -19.41 -1.71
C ASP A 278 -8.99 -18.99 -3.10
N LEU A 279 -9.35 -17.70 -3.24
CA LEU A 279 -9.75 -17.09 -4.50
C LEU A 279 -8.56 -16.66 -5.37
N GLY A 280 -7.34 -16.68 -4.81
CA GLY A 280 -6.13 -16.17 -5.45
C GLY A 280 -6.16 -14.66 -5.69
N LEU A 281 -6.82 -13.92 -4.82
CA LEU A 281 -6.93 -12.46 -4.90
C LEU A 281 -5.78 -11.81 -4.13
N ASP A 282 -4.70 -11.50 -4.82
CA ASP A 282 -3.59 -10.72 -4.28
C ASP A 282 -3.96 -9.23 -4.33
N ILE A 283 -4.14 -8.61 -3.18
CA ILE A 283 -4.56 -7.19 -3.10
C ILE A 283 -3.46 -6.30 -3.62
N PHE A 284 -2.22 -6.54 -3.17
CA PHE A 284 -1.03 -5.85 -3.65
C PHE A 284 -0.10 -6.83 -4.38
N ALA A 285 0.05 -6.63 -5.68
CA ALA A 285 0.97 -7.43 -6.48
C ALA A 285 2.29 -6.68 -6.69
N VAL A 286 3.41 -7.36 -6.48
CA VAL A 286 4.74 -6.84 -6.85
C VAL A 286 4.83 -6.81 -8.38
N VAL A 287 5.01 -5.61 -8.95
CA VAL A 287 5.05 -5.41 -10.40
C VAL A 287 6.42 -5.01 -10.91
N GLN A 288 7.29 -4.52 -10.05
CA GLN A 288 8.65 -4.12 -10.43
C GLN A 288 9.60 -4.15 -9.24
N THR A 289 10.80 -4.69 -9.46
CA THR A 289 11.96 -4.46 -8.61
C THR A 289 12.91 -3.53 -9.36
N ILE A 290 13.25 -2.41 -8.74
CA ILE A 290 14.13 -1.38 -9.27
C ILE A 290 15.47 -1.55 -8.57
N THR A 291 16.51 -1.75 -9.35
CA THR A 291 17.90 -1.86 -8.87
C THR A 291 18.66 -0.57 -9.15
N ASN A 292 19.81 -0.41 -8.55
CA ASN A 292 20.69 0.71 -8.81
C ASN A 292 21.07 0.72 -10.30
N PRO A 293 20.82 1.81 -11.06
CA PRO A 293 21.20 1.91 -12.47
C PRO A 293 22.71 1.76 -12.72
N TYR A 294 23.51 2.00 -11.68
CA TYR A 294 24.96 1.87 -11.69
C TYR A 294 25.39 0.99 -10.52
N PRO A 295 25.17 -0.34 -10.62
CA PRO A 295 25.37 -1.25 -9.50
C PRO A 295 26.83 -1.29 -9.07
N LYS A 296 27.06 -1.03 -7.80
CA LYS A 296 28.34 -1.18 -7.11
C LYS A 296 28.07 -1.72 -5.72
N ASP A 297 29.06 -2.40 -5.15
CA ASP A 297 28.96 -2.94 -3.81
C ASP A 297 28.74 -1.83 -2.77
N TYR A 298 27.92 -2.11 -1.79
CA TYR A 298 27.68 -1.26 -0.61
C TYR A 298 27.11 0.14 -0.91
N THR A 299 26.29 0.29 -1.95
CA THR A 299 25.70 1.59 -2.31
C THR A 299 24.46 1.95 -1.53
N ASN A 300 23.82 0.97 -0.88
CA ASN A 300 22.59 1.14 -0.10
C ASN A 300 21.47 1.87 -0.88
N PHE A 301 21.30 1.55 -2.16
CA PHE A 301 20.22 2.09 -2.99
C PHE A 301 18.86 1.69 -2.39
N GLY A 302 17.94 2.64 -2.27
CA GLY A 302 16.65 2.43 -1.60
C GLY A 302 16.66 2.74 -0.10
N HIS A 303 17.73 3.37 0.41
CA HIS A 303 17.81 3.82 1.81
C HIS A 303 16.76 4.87 2.14
N SER A 304 16.47 5.76 1.22
CA SER A 304 15.38 6.74 1.28
C SER A 304 14.60 6.77 -0.02
N ILE A 305 13.29 7.03 0.08
CA ILE A 305 12.37 7.01 -1.06
C ILE A 305 11.39 8.17 -0.92
N SER A 306 11.16 8.88 -2.02
CA SER A 306 10.03 9.79 -2.15
C SER A 306 9.33 9.61 -3.49
N VAL A 307 8.05 9.95 -3.52
CA VAL A 307 7.20 9.83 -4.71
C VAL A 307 6.44 11.13 -4.90
N SER A 308 6.45 11.67 -6.12
CA SER A 308 5.68 12.87 -6.45
C SER A 308 4.17 12.64 -6.23
N SER A 309 3.43 13.72 -5.94
CA SER A 309 1.99 13.67 -5.66
C SER A 309 1.17 13.14 -6.84
N ASP A 310 1.65 13.30 -8.06
CA ASP A 310 1.04 12.76 -9.28
C ASP A 310 1.47 11.31 -9.60
N ALA A 311 2.36 10.73 -8.78
CA ALA A 311 2.92 9.39 -8.95
C ALA A 311 3.76 9.18 -10.20
N LEU A 312 4.17 10.25 -10.88
CA LEU A 312 4.93 10.14 -12.14
C LEU A 312 6.44 10.05 -11.91
N THR A 313 6.93 10.52 -10.77
CA THR A 313 8.36 10.50 -10.45
C THR A 313 8.63 9.83 -9.11
N LEU A 314 9.55 8.88 -9.11
CA LEU A 314 10.13 8.26 -7.93
C LEU A 314 11.54 8.78 -7.72
N VAL A 315 11.87 9.18 -6.51
CA VAL A 315 13.20 9.60 -6.08
C VAL A 315 13.76 8.58 -5.10
N VAL A 316 14.99 8.13 -5.34
CA VAL A 316 15.64 7.09 -4.53
C VAL A 316 17.01 7.58 -4.08
N GLY A 317 17.23 7.59 -2.78
CA GLY A 317 18.52 7.90 -2.18
C GLY A 317 19.42 6.66 -2.02
N SER A 318 20.70 6.88 -2.20
CA SER A 318 21.79 5.92 -2.07
C SER A 318 22.97 6.60 -1.35
N PRO A 319 22.94 6.67 0.00
CA PRO A 319 23.85 7.53 0.77
C PRO A 319 25.32 7.12 0.72
N THR A 320 25.61 5.90 0.31
CA THR A 320 26.97 5.40 0.05
C THR A 320 27.22 5.16 -1.43
N GLY A 321 26.29 5.63 -2.29
CA GLY A 321 26.42 5.56 -3.73
C GLY A 321 27.65 6.32 -4.25
N GLN A 322 28.15 5.87 -5.39
CA GLN A 322 29.28 6.51 -6.06
C GLN A 322 28.75 7.24 -7.31
N SER A 323 29.18 8.47 -7.50
CA SER A 323 28.93 9.23 -8.69
C SER A 323 29.60 8.56 -9.91
N ASN A 324 28.88 8.42 -11.01
CA ASN A 324 29.45 8.05 -12.31
C ASN A 324 29.84 9.27 -13.15
N LEU A 325 29.98 10.45 -12.55
CA LEU A 325 30.54 11.59 -13.24
C LEU A 325 31.95 11.23 -13.70
N GLU A 326 32.12 10.96 -15.00
CA GLU A 326 33.43 11.00 -15.64
C GLU A 326 33.91 12.45 -15.47
N VAL A 327 34.95 12.62 -14.68
CA VAL A 327 35.69 13.87 -14.67
C VAL A 327 36.37 13.98 -16.06
N THR A 328 35.69 14.64 -16.98
CA THR A 328 36.37 15.05 -18.23
C THR A 328 37.47 16.02 -17.83
N LEU A 329 38.69 15.57 -17.92
CA LEU A 329 39.86 16.45 -17.84
C LEU A 329 39.66 17.58 -18.85
N ASP A 330 39.75 18.81 -18.39
CA ASP A 330 39.77 19.99 -19.26
C ASP A 330 40.65 19.74 -20.47
N ALA A 331 40.14 19.97 -21.68
CA ALA A 331 40.84 19.73 -22.92
C ALA A 331 42.16 20.54 -22.93
N GLY A 332 43.27 19.87 -22.66
CA GLY A 332 44.59 20.48 -22.63
C GLY A 332 45.49 20.07 -21.45
N LYS A 333 44.94 19.41 -20.42
CA LYS A 333 45.75 18.85 -19.33
C LYS A 333 46.02 17.38 -19.54
N THR A 334 47.25 17.05 -19.92
CA THR A 334 47.71 15.68 -20.18
C THR A 334 48.34 14.99 -18.97
N THR A 335 48.41 15.65 -17.84
CA THR A 335 48.95 15.09 -16.59
C THR A 335 48.10 15.54 -15.40
N LEU A 336 47.70 14.58 -14.57
CA LEU A 336 47.14 14.84 -13.24
C LEU A 336 48.24 15.53 -12.41
N ASP A 337 47.97 16.74 -11.95
CA ASP A 337 48.81 17.41 -10.98
C ASP A 337 48.73 16.64 -9.65
N SER A 338 49.80 16.62 -8.86
CA SER A 338 49.88 15.86 -7.61
C SER A 338 48.83 16.26 -6.60
N ASP A 339 48.26 17.46 -6.75
CA ASP A 339 47.14 17.94 -5.91
C ASP A 339 45.77 17.39 -6.31
N HIS A 340 45.66 16.71 -7.47
CA HIS A 340 44.41 16.10 -7.95
C HIS A 340 44.28 14.60 -7.62
N THR A 341 45.23 14.05 -6.85
CA THR A 341 45.08 12.71 -6.29
C THR A 341 43.88 12.61 -5.33
N GLU A 342 43.43 13.73 -4.80
CA GLU A 342 42.20 13.80 -3.98
C GLU A 342 40.92 13.62 -4.82
N LEU A 343 40.91 13.99 -6.10
CA LEU A 343 39.76 13.80 -6.99
C LEU A 343 39.47 12.30 -7.31
N ARG A 344 40.48 11.43 -7.20
CA ARG A 344 40.25 9.98 -7.29
C ARG A 344 39.49 9.41 -6.09
N ASP A 345 39.61 10.05 -4.95
CA ASP A 345 38.91 9.65 -3.72
C ASP A 345 37.49 10.25 -3.60
N ILE A 346 37.14 11.25 -4.43
CA ILE A 346 35.80 11.86 -4.46
C ILE A 346 34.75 10.85 -4.97
N SER A 347 35.17 9.81 -5.71
CA SER A 347 34.29 8.77 -6.20
C SER A 347 33.79 7.80 -5.12
N THR A 348 34.30 7.87 -3.90
CA THR A 348 33.97 6.89 -2.86
C THR A 348 33.03 7.47 -1.79
N GLN A 349 31.77 7.01 -1.84
CA GLN A 349 30.78 7.17 -0.76
C GLN A 349 30.28 8.60 -0.49
N SER A 350 30.17 9.43 -1.51
CA SER A 350 29.57 10.78 -1.37
C SER A 350 28.06 10.77 -1.29
N GLY A 351 27.44 9.67 -1.70
CA GLY A 351 26.01 9.55 -1.84
C GLY A 351 25.49 10.04 -3.19
N VAL A 352 24.37 9.49 -3.59
CA VAL A 352 23.72 9.76 -4.89
C VAL A 352 22.22 9.71 -4.73
N VAL A 353 21.51 10.54 -5.48
CA VAL A 353 20.05 10.46 -5.63
C VAL A 353 19.74 10.11 -7.08
N TYR A 354 18.81 9.19 -7.26
CA TYR A 354 18.33 8.76 -8.58
C TYR A 354 16.87 9.15 -8.74
N THR A 355 16.49 9.60 -9.94
CA THR A 355 15.09 9.79 -10.32
C THR A 355 14.68 8.72 -11.33
N PHE A 356 13.44 8.31 -11.21
CA PHE A 356 12.79 7.38 -12.13
C PHE A 356 11.45 7.96 -12.56
N ASP A 357 11.20 7.97 -13.87
CA ASP A 357 9.98 8.50 -14.44
C ASP A 357 9.04 7.36 -14.84
N TYR A 358 7.76 7.54 -14.59
CA TYR A 358 6.74 6.57 -14.94
C TYR A 358 6.44 6.64 -16.45
N LEU A 359 6.70 5.55 -17.15
CA LEU A 359 6.26 5.36 -18.52
C LEU A 359 4.96 4.54 -18.51
N SER A 360 3.85 5.20 -18.82
CA SER A 360 2.61 4.51 -19.13
C SER A 360 2.77 3.80 -20.48
N SER A 361 2.32 2.56 -20.56
CA SER A 361 2.12 1.92 -21.86
C SER A 361 0.69 2.22 -22.36
N ALA A 362 0.50 2.30 -23.67
CA ALA A 362 -0.85 2.51 -24.24
C ALA A 362 -1.85 1.39 -23.85
N ASN A 363 -1.37 0.31 -23.25
CA ASN A 363 -2.12 -0.86 -22.79
C ASN A 363 -1.79 -1.20 -21.35
N ASP A 364 -1.66 -0.22 -20.46
CA ASP A 364 -1.45 -0.47 -19.03
C ASP A 364 -2.57 -1.36 -18.50
N SER A 365 -2.20 -2.52 -17.98
CA SER A 365 -3.10 -3.53 -17.43
C SER A 365 -2.41 -4.32 -16.34
N ILE A 366 -3.15 -5.18 -15.65
CA ILE A 366 -2.59 -6.12 -14.66
C ILE A 366 -1.45 -6.96 -15.25
N LEU A 367 -1.55 -7.32 -16.54
CA LEU A 367 -0.55 -8.14 -17.24
C LEU A 367 0.64 -7.33 -17.77
N ASN A 368 0.47 -6.02 -17.91
CA ASN A 368 1.51 -5.11 -18.40
C ASN A 368 1.41 -3.75 -17.69
N PRO A 369 1.73 -3.70 -16.40
CA PRO A 369 1.73 -2.44 -15.64
C PRO A 369 2.81 -1.51 -16.20
N GLY A 370 2.49 -0.21 -16.26
CA GLY A 370 3.48 0.81 -16.61
C GLY A 370 4.72 0.70 -15.70
N LYS A 371 5.88 1.03 -16.23
CA LYS A 371 7.17 0.86 -15.57
C LYS A 371 7.77 2.20 -15.18
N LEU A 372 8.49 2.21 -14.07
CA LEU A 372 9.44 3.26 -13.74
C LEU A 372 10.73 2.99 -14.49
N VAL A 373 11.19 3.98 -15.22
CA VAL A 373 12.46 3.94 -15.97
C VAL A 373 13.41 4.97 -15.39
N PHE A 374 14.69 4.67 -15.44
CA PHE A 374 15.73 5.60 -14.98
C PHE A 374 15.65 6.93 -15.73
N GLY A 375 15.51 8.03 -14.99
CA GLY A 375 15.52 9.39 -15.50
C GLY A 375 16.92 10.00 -15.44
N GLN A 376 17.39 10.30 -14.24
CA GLN A 376 18.71 10.92 -14.06
C GLN A 376 19.34 10.58 -12.71
N GLN A 377 20.64 10.80 -12.64
CA GLN A 377 21.43 10.77 -11.42
C GLN A 377 21.69 12.21 -10.96
N VAL A 378 21.42 12.48 -9.69
CA VAL A 378 21.72 13.75 -9.04
C VAL A 378 22.84 13.51 -8.03
N VAL A 379 23.87 14.29 -8.11
CA VAL A 379 25.06 14.21 -7.24
C VAL A 379 25.33 15.58 -6.60
N ASP A 380 25.89 15.55 -5.41
CA ASP A 380 26.41 16.77 -4.81
C ASP A 380 27.73 17.15 -5.53
N THR A 381 27.82 18.38 -6.04
CA THR A 381 29.01 18.90 -6.71
C THR A 381 30.04 19.49 -5.74
N ASN A 382 29.67 19.67 -4.47
CA ASN A 382 30.54 20.23 -3.41
C ASN A 382 30.94 19.11 -2.43
N VAL A 383 31.44 18.02 -2.93
CA VAL A 383 31.55 16.78 -2.16
C VAL A 383 32.71 16.80 -1.18
N ASP A 384 32.37 16.77 0.12
CA ASP A 384 33.27 16.24 1.13
C ASP A 384 33.12 14.70 1.21
N LYS A 385 34.21 13.99 1.45
CA LYS A 385 34.16 12.55 1.72
C LYS A 385 33.13 12.26 2.79
N LEU A 386 32.23 11.30 2.54
CA LEU A 386 31.18 10.86 3.47
C LEU A 386 30.03 11.86 3.68
N SER A 387 29.73 12.73 2.71
CA SER A 387 28.60 13.67 2.80
C SER A 387 27.24 12.99 2.97
N LYS A 388 27.14 11.69 2.58
CA LYS A 388 25.88 10.90 2.61
C LYS A 388 24.71 11.59 1.92
N PHE A 389 24.96 12.27 0.81
CA PHE A 389 23.94 12.83 -0.06
C PHE A 389 22.93 11.74 -0.43
N GLY A 390 21.63 12.01 -0.36
CA GLY A 390 20.58 10.99 -0.53
C GLY A 390 20.29 10.14 0.70
N ASN A 391 20.78 10.53 1.90
CA ASN A 391 20.40 9.88 3.15
C ASN A 391 18.92 10.09 3.48
N ALA A 392 18.36 11.23 3.07
CA ALA A 392 16.92 11.51 3.10
C ALA A 392 16.52 12.21 1.80
N VAL A 393 15.35 11.85 1.28
CA VAL A 393 14.69 12.52 0.16
C VAL A 393 13.22 12.71 0.51
N ASP A 394 12.61 13.83 0.05
CA ASP A 394 11.19 14.15 0.27
C ASP A 394 10.59 14.82 -0.99
#